data_6e8ca4c96ff47e23bf06f94439d9000b
#
_entry.id   6e8ca4c96ff47e23bf06f94439d9000b
#
_cell.length_a   1.000
_cell.length_b   1.000
_cell.length_c   1.000
_cell.angle_alpha   90.00
_cell.angle_beta   90.00
_cell.angle_gamma   90.00
#
_symmetry.space_group_name_H-M   'P 1'
#
loop_
_entity.id
_entity.type
_entity.pdbx_description
1 polymer ?
#
loop_
_entity_poly.entity_id
_entity_poly.type
_entity_poly.pdbx_seq_one_letter_code
_entity_poly.pdbx_strand_id
1 'polypeptide(L)'
;AELKAKDVIIKIDNKKINGIADLRNIIFYKYPGTSIKLTIIRDSSEIEKTVILSSRPSDKELYGSYLKENADFDKLGLKVDINKDNQIKVKDVKEESSAHKEQIKSNDIITHIDEKNIENIEDYYDALAIIQSGDIILIGVTTINKRTNFSQTYSRYIAIKID
;
A
#
# COMPACT_ATOMS: atom_id res chain seq x y z
N ALA A 1 21.69 7.10 6.94
CA ALA A 1 21.40 7.97 8.10
C ALA A 1 20.85 7.09 9.21
N GLU A 2 21.38 7.25 10.41
CA GLU A 2 20.90 6.49 11.58
C GLU A 2 19.70 7.20 12.21
N LEU A 3 18.59 7.27 11.48
CA LEU A 3 17.30 7.63 12.06
C LEU A 3 16.76 6.45 12.87
N LYS A 4 16.17 6.73 14.02
CA LYS A 4 15.61 5.72 14.92
C LYS A 4 14.09 5.92 15.04
N ALA A 5 13.38 4.88 15.40
CA ALA A 5 12.00 5.00 15.83
C ALA A 5 11.89 5.99 16.97
N LYS A 6 10.85 6.83 16.96
CA LYS A 6 10.57 7.94 17.88
C LYS A 6 11.40 9.22 17.63
N ASP A 7 12.25 9.31 16.61
CA ASP A 7 12.81 10.60 16.19
C ASP A 7 11.70 11.50 15.65
N VAL A 8 11.65 12.74 16.10
CA VAL A 8 10.72 13.75 15.58
C VAL A 8 11.48 14.73 14.70
N ILE A 9 11.20 14.72 13.39
CA ILE A 9 11.84 15.66 12.45
C ILE A 9 11.17 17.02 12.61
N ILE A 10 11.96 18.05 12.93
CA ILE A 10 11.49 19.42 13.13
C ILE A 10 11.96 20.40 12.06
N LYS A 11 13.07 20.11 11.36
CA LYS A 11 13.56 20.93 10.24
C LYS A 11 14.21 20.07 9.16
N ILE A 12 14.15 20.54 7.90
CA ILE A 12 14.94 20.07 6.75
C ILE A 12 15.62 21.26 6.11
N ASP A 13 16.96 21.22 5.95
CA ASP A 13 17.75 22.32 5.36
C ASP A 13 17.31 23.70 5.90
N ASN A 14 17.18 23.82 7.22
CA ASN A 14 16.71 25.01 7.95
C ASN A 14 15.22 25.38 7.76
N LYS A 15 14.43 24.65 6.96
CA LYS A 15 12.99 24.86 6.85
C LYS A 15 12.27 24.06 7.94
N LYS A 16 11.41 24.76 8.71
CA LYS A 16 10.61 24.13 9.76
C LYS A 16 9.59 23.15 9.15
N ILE A 17 9.41 22.02 9.82
CA ILE A 17 8.44 20.98 9.48
C ILE A 17 7.34 21.00 10.54
N ASN A 18 6.08 21.22 10.14
CA ASN A 18 4.92 21.21 11.03
C ASN A 18 4.10 19.91 10.92
N GLY A 19 4.41 19.07 9.92
CA GLY A 19 3.74 17.79 9.73
C GLY A 19 4.27 17.01 8.54
N ILE A 20 3.71 15.84 8.32
CA ILE A 20 4.15 14.92 7.27
C ILE A 20 3.97 15.49 5.86
N ALA A 21 2.97 16.35 5.66
CA ALA A 21 2.74 17.02 4.37
C ALA A 21 3.91 17.93 3.99
N ASP A 22 4.45 18.73 4.94
CA ASP A 22 5.60 19.59 4.70
C ASP A 22 6.83 18.75 4.34
N LEU A 23 7.06 17.66 5.08
CA LEU A 23 8.14 16.71 4.83
C LEU A 23 8.06 16.16 3.39
N ARG A 24 6.90 15.64 3.00
CA ARG A 24 6.65 15.08 1.66
C ARG A 24 6.87 16.13 0.57
N ASN A 25 6.33 17.33 0.73
CA ASN A 25 6.46 18.41 -0.24
C ASN A 25 7.92 18.83 -0.45
N ILE A 26 8.71 18.94 0.61
CA ILE A 26 10.12 19.33 0.50
C ILE A 26 10.93 18.23 -0.20
N ILE A 27 10.69 16.96 0.13
CA ILE A 27 11.41 15.82 -0.46
C ILE A 27 11.00 15.58 -1.90
N PHE A 28 9.73 15.80 -2.26
CA PHE A 28 9.20 15.53 -3.60
C PHE A 28 9.95 16.26 -4.72
N TYR A 29 10.45 17.47 -4.45
CA TYR A 29 11.18 18.27 -5.44
C TYR A 29 12.70 18.01 -5.42
N LYS A 30 13.18 17.06 -4.67
CA LYS A 30 14.60 16.72 -4.59
C LYS A 30 14.90 15.41 -5.35
N TYR A 31 16.06 15.38 -6.01
CA TYR A 31 16.49 14.18 -6.74
C TYR A 31 17.11 13.14 -5.81
N PRO A 32 17.00 11.83 -6.14
CA PRO A 32 17.82 10.81 -5.50
C PRO A 32 19.32 11.17 -5.56
N GLY A 33 20.05 10.87 -4.49
CA GLY A 33 21.44 11.28 -4.31
C GLY A 33 21.62 12.65 -3.66
N THR A 34 20.56 13.46 -3.52
CA THR A 34 20.64 14.73 -2.83
C THR A 34 20.90 14.53 -1.33
N SER A 35 21.91 15.22 -0.81
CA SER A 35 22.19 15.31 0.63
C SER A 35 21.30 16.37 1.26
N ILE A 36 20.61 16.03 2.33
CA ILE A 36 19.78 16.95 3.13
C ILE A 36 20.19 16.93 4.59
N LYS A 37 20.02 18.05 5.27
CA LYS A 37 20.28 18.18 6.71
C LYS A 37 18.95 18.12 7.46
N LEU A 38 18.80 17.15 8.34
CA LEU A 38 17.64 17.00 9.22
C LEU A 38 17.99 17.52 10.61
N THR A 39 17.12 18.32 11.21
CA THR A 39 17.11 18.55 12.64
C THR A 39 16.00 17.70 13.24
N ILE A 40 16.36 16.83 14.18
CA ILE A 40 15.46 15.91 14.85
C ILE A 40 15.47 16.15 16.36
N ILE A 41 14.37 15.80 17.02
CA ILE A 41 14.33 15.65 18.48
C ILE A 41 14.41 14.16 18.80
N ARG A 42 15.40 13.81 19.61
CA ARG A 42 15.59 12.49 20.20
C ARG A 42 15.92 12.64 21.68
N ASP A 43 15.22 11.95 22.55
CA ASP A 43 15.42 12.00 24.00
C ASP A 43 15.46 13.44 24.54
N SER A 44 14.53 14.29 24.09
CA SER A 44 14.39 15.72 24.43
C SER A 44 15.57 16.61 23.98
N SER A 45 16.47 16.12 23.15
CA SER A 45 17.62 16.87 22.62
C SER A 45 17.47 17.08 21.11
N GLU A 46 17.84 18.28 20.63
CA GLU A 46 17.98 18.55 19.20
C GLU A 46 19.28 17.95 18.67
N ILE A 47 19.17 17.16 17.60
CA ILE A 47 20.29 16.49 16.92
C ILE A 47 20.21 16.79 15.43
N GLU A 48 21.34 17.14 14.81
CA GLU A 48 21.47 17.28 13.39
C GLU A 48 21.98 15.98 12.75
N LYS A 49 21.33 15.58 11.65
CA LYS A 49 21.72 14.41 10.86
C LYS A 49 21.75 14.75 9.37
N THR A 50 22.79 14.34 8.69
CA THR A 50 22.85 14.42 7.23
C THR A 50 22.35 13.12 6.62
N VAL A 51 21.41 13.22 5.69
CA VAL A 51 20.75 12.10 5.00
C VAL A 51 20.94 12.25 3.51
N ILE A 52 21.29 11.17 2.83
CA ILE A 52 21.27 11.11 1.37
C ILE A 52 19.95 10.51 0.95
N LEU A 53 19.19 11.20 0.12
CA LEU A 53 17.94 10.71 -0.42
C LEU A 53 18.22 9.58 -1.42
N SER A 54 17.51 8.49 -1.31
CA SER A 54 17.47 7.43 -2.32
C SER A 54 16.19 7.52 -3.15
N SER A 55 16.14 6.83 -4.28
CA SER A 55 14.87 6.57 -4.95
C SER A 55 13.96 5.79 -3.98
N ARG A 56 12.65 6.08 -4.00
CA ARG A 56 11.69 5.23 -3.29
C ARG A 56 11.75 3.83 -3.93
N PRO A 57 11.97 2.77 -3.16
CA PRO A 57 11.83 1.42 -3.67
C PRO A 57 10.43 1.21 -4.24
N SER A 58 10.29 0.37 -5.25
CA SER A 58 8.98 -0.06 -5.73
C SER A 58 8.25 -0.83 -4.62
N ASP A 59 6.93 -0.86 -4.64
CA ASP A 59 6.15 -1.61 -3.65
C ASP A 59 6.51 -3.10 -3.67
N LYS A 60 6.90 -3.63 -4.83
CA LYS A 60 7.42 -4.99 -4.94
C LYS A 60 8.76 -5.20 -4.20
N GLU A 61 9.64 -4.21 -4.17
CA GLU A 61 10.90 -4.27 -3.41
C GLU A 61 10.64 -4.09 -1.92
N LEU A 62 9.70 -3.21 -1.54
CA LEU A 62 9.35 -2.96 -0.15
C LEU A 62 8.59 -4.13 0.48
N TYR A 63 7.63 -4.68 -0.23
CA TYR A 63 6.66 -5.64 0.28
C TYR A 63 6.80 -7.04 -0.32
N GLY A 64 7.77 -7.25 -1.21
CA GLY A 64 7.99 -8.54 -1.86
C GLY A 64 8.34 -9.66 -0.88
N SER A 65 9.02 -9.36 0.23
CA SER A 65 9.23 -10.31 1.34
C SER A 65 7.93 -10.58 2.07
N TYR A 66 7.14 -9.54 2.34
CA TYR A 66 5.84 -9.65 2.99
C TYR A 66 4.85 -10.51 2.18
N LEU A 67 4.82 -10.34 0.85
CA LEU A 67 4.02 -11.17 -0.05
C LEU A 67 4.47 -12.64 -0.06
N LYS A 68 5.76 -12.91 0.16
CA LYS A 68 6.29 -14.28 0.30
C LYS A 68 5.96 -14.88 1.65
N GLU A 69 6.03 -14.11 2.72
CA GLU A 69 5.70 -14.55 4.08
C GLU A 69 4.19 -14.80 4.25
N ASN A 70 3.34 -14.01 3.56
CA ASN A 70 1.89 -14.18 3.50
C ASN A 70 1.49 -14.99 2.26
N ALA A 71 2.18 -16.11 1.99
CA ALA A 71 1.88 -16.98 0.84
C ALA A 71 0.52 -17.69 0.93
N ASP A 72 -0.11 -17.65 2.11
CA ASP A 72 -1.44 -18.21 2.35
C ASP A 72 -2.56 -17.26 1.91
N PHE A 73 -3.76 -17.78 1.85
CA PHE A 73 -4.95 -16.98 1.58
C PHE A 73 -5.27 -16.07 2.75
N ASP A 74 -5.63 -14.83 2.43
CA ASP A 74 -6.06 -13.83 3.42
C ASP A 74 -7.48 -14.11 3.95
N LYS A 75 -8.01 -13.17 4.76
CA LYS A 75 -9.36 -13.28 5.37
C LYS A 75 -10.50 -13.34 4.35
N LEU A 76 -10.29 -12.84 3.14
CA LEU A 76 -11.26 -12.91 2.04
C LEU A 76 -11.15 -14.23 1.27
N GLY A 77 -10.07 -14.97 1.48
CA GLY A 77 -9.68 -16.12 0.68
C GLY A 77 -8.99 -15.72 -0.62
N LEU A 78 -8.30 -14.59 -0.64
CA LEU A 78 -7.53 -14.12 -1.78
C LEU A 78 -6.03 -14.31 -1.54
N LYS A 79 -5.31 -14.67 -2.61
CA LYS A 79 -3.88 -14.42 -2.77
C LYS A 79 -3.72 -13.27 -3.73
N VAL A 80 -2.99 -12.24 -3.31
CA VAL A 80 -2.76 -11.05 -4.14
C VAL A 80 -1.30 -10.91 -4.53
N ASP A 81 -1.06 -10.16 -5.60
CA ASP A 81 0.26 -9.76 -6.08
C ASP A 81 0.18 -8.31 -6.55
N ILE A 82 1.32 -7.68 -6.75
CA ILE A 82 1.43 -6.32 -7.25
C ILE A 82 1.74 -6.40 -8.75
N ASN A 83 0.88 -5.80 -9.58
CA ASN A 83 1.13 -5.76 -11.01
C ASN A 83 2.17 -4.67 -11.37
N LYS A 84 2.56 -4.57 -12.67
CA LYS A 84 3.53 -3.59 -13.16
C LYS A 84 3.08 -2.13 -12.99
N ASP A 85 1.78 -1.90 -12.82
CA ASP A 85 1.15 -0.60 -12.65
C ASP A 85 0.91 -0.29 -11.15
N ASN A 86 1.54 -1.05 -10.25
CA ASN A 86 1.47 -0.94 -8.78
C ASN A 86 0.09 -1.23 -8.18
N GLN A 87 -0.80 -1.88 -8.92
CA GLN A 87 -2.16 -2.20 -8.48
C GLN A 87 -2.21 -3.57 -7.81
N ILE A 88 -3.13 -3.75 -6.88
CA ILE A 88 -3.35 -5.03 -6.17
C ILE A 88 -4.15 -5.96 -7.06
N LYS A 89 -3.46 -6.96 -7.57
CA LYS A 89 -4.01 -7.95 -8.49
C LYS A 89 -4.27 -9.27 -7.77
N VAL A 90 -5.47 -9.81 -7.93
CA VAL A 90 -5.80 -11.15 -7.45
C VAL A 90 -5.00 -12.17 -8.23
N LYS A 91 -4.18 -12.95 -7.54
CA LYS A 91 -3.38 -14.05 -8.09
C LYS A 91 -4.17 -15.35 -8.07
N ASP A 92 -4.82 -15.63 -6.94
CA ASP A 92 -5.57 -16.87 -6.72
C ASP A 92 -6.74 -16.61 -5.76
N VAL A 93 -7.78 -17.43 -5.84
CA VAL A 93 -8.98 -17.36 -5.01
C VAL A 93 -9.24 -18.74 -4.43
N LYS A 94 -9.34 -18.83 -3.10
CA LYS A 94 -9.62 -20.07 -2.38
C LYS A 94 -11.07 -20.49 -2.66
N GLU A 95 -11.25 -21.74 -3.05
CA GLU A 95 -12.58 -22.32 -3.24
C GLU A 95 -13.42 -22.20 -1.96
N GLU A 96 -14.71 -21.94 -2.12
CA GLU A 96 -15.72 -21.77 -1.04
C GLU A 96 -15.47 -20.57 -0.10
N SER A 97 -14.43 -19.76 -0.34
CA SER A 97 -14.18 -18.54 0.42
C SER A 97 -15.22 -17.45 0.17
N SER A 98 -15.25 -16.44 1.03
CA SER A 98 -16.13 -15.27 0.88
C SER A 98 -15.94 -14.60 -0.48
N ALA A 99 -14.70 -14.42 -0.94
CA ALA A 99 -14.40 -13.84 -2.26
C ALA A 99 -14.86 -14.76 -3.43
N HIS A 100 -14.72 -16.07 -3.28
CA HIS A 100 -15.14 -17.04 -4.30
C HIS A 100 -16.66 -17.05 -4.47
N LYS A 101 -17.44 -17.04 -3.37
CA LYS A 101 -18.90 -16.95 -3.37
C LYS A 101 -19.41 -15.74 -4.16
N GLU A 102 -18.67 -14.63 -4.06
CA GLU A 102 -18.99 -13.36 -4.73
C GLU A 102 -18.33 -13.21 -6.12
N GLN A 103 -17.81 -14.30 -6.66
CA GLN A 103 -17.27 -14.38 -8.03
C GLN A 103 -16.08 -13.42 -8.30
N ILE A 104 -15.26 -13.13 -7.31
CA ILE A 104 -13.95 -12.55 -7.54
C ILE A 104 -13.08 -13.61 -8.20
N LYS A 105 -12.27 -13.20 -9.19
CA LYS A 105 -11.48 -14.10 -10.02
C LYS A 105 -10.02 -13.71 -10.06
N SER A 106 -9.19 -14.67 -10.38
CA SER A 106 -7.80 -14.42 -10.72
C SER A 106 -7.69 -13.38 -11.83
N ASN A 107 -6.75 -12.47 -11.72
CA ASN A 107 -6.50 -11.29 -12.54
C ASN A 107 -7.45 -10.09 -12.30
N ASP A 108 -8.43 -10.18 -11.43
CA ASP A 108 -9.14 -9.00 -10.97
C ASP A 108 -8.21 -8.06 -10.20
N ILE A 109 -8.51 -6.76 -10.24
CA ILE A 109 -7.77 -5.72 -9.52
C ILE A 109 -8.65 -5.20 -8.40
N ILE A 110 -8.14 -5.20 -7.18
CA ILE A 110 -8.82 -4.61 -6.02
C ILE A 110 -8.53 -3.11 -6.00
N THR A 111 -9.58 -2.30 -5.99
CA THR A 111 -9.47 -0.84 -6.05
C THR A 111 -9.95 -0.15 -4.78
N HIS A 112 -10.87 -0.76 -4.04
CA HIS A 112 -11.42 -0.23 -2.80
C HIS A 112 -11.73 -1.35 -1.82
N ILE A 113 -11.66 -1.04 -0.54
CA ILE A 113 -12.24 -1.82 0.57
C ILE A 113 -12.96 -0.83 1.46
N ASP A 114 -14.31 -0.95 1.54
CA ASP A 114 -15.21 0.04 2.11
C ASP A 114 -14.95 1.44 1.54
N GLU A 115 -14.73 2.44 2.37
CA GLU A 115 -14.44 3.81 1.95
C GLU A 115 -12.95 4.04 1.59
N LYS A 116 -12.09 3.04 1.84
CA LYS A 116 -10.64 3.16 1.60
C LYS A 116 -10.29 2.85 0.15
N ASN A 117 -9.69 3.80 -0.53
CA ASN A 117 -9.05 3.57 -1.83
C ASN A 117 -7.77 2.73 -1.64
N ILE A 118 -7.58 1.72 -2.47
CA ILE A 118 -6.43 0.80 -2.42
C ILE A 118 -5.46 1.18 -3.54
N GLU A 119 -4.44 1.94 -3.20
CA GLU A 119 -3.41 2.43 -4.12
C GLU A 119 -2.13 1.58 -4.10
N ASN A 120 -1.93 0.83 -3.01
CA ASN A 120 -0.73 0.02 -2.79
C ASN A 120 -1.04 -1.16 -1.86
N ILE A 121 -0.06 -2.03 -1.64
CA ILE A 121 -0.22 -3.25 -0.84
C ILE A 121 -0.41 -2.96 0.66
N GLU A 122 0.14 -1.85 1.15
CA GLU A 122 -0.02 -1.41 2.54
C GLU A 122 -1.48 -1.03 2.81
N ASP A 123 -2.09 -0.24 1.91
CA ASP A 123 -3.52 0.10 2.00
C ASP A 123 -4.40 -1.13 2.06
N TYR A 124 -4.08 -2.15 1.25
CA TYR A 124 -4.81 -3.41 1.20
C TYR A 124 -4.76 -4.14 2.54
N TYR A 125 -3.57 -4.39 3.07
CA TYR A 125 -3.44 -5.12 4.32
C TYR A 125 -3.88 -4.33 5.55
N ASP A 126 -3.70 -3.02 5.56
CA ASP A 126 -4.25 -2.14 6.60
C ASP A 126 -5.78 -2.20 6.64
N ALA A 127 -6.42 -2.17 5.46
CA ALA A 127 -7.86 -2.32 5.38
C ALA A 127 -8.32 -3.69 5.90
N LEU A 128 -7.60 -4.75 5.54
CA LEU A 128 -7.90 -6.09 6.05
C LEU A 128 -7.65 -6.24 7.55
N ALA A 129 -6.68 -5.54 8.13
CA ALA A 129 -6.30 -5.70 9.53
C ALA A 129 -7.45 -5.42 10.50
N ILE A 130 -8.32 -4.47 10.17
CA ILE A 130 -9.46 -4.03 11.02
C ILE A 130 -10.72 -4.88 10.84
N ILE A 131 -10.82 -5.67 9.77
CA ILE A 131 -11.98 -6.50 9.44
C ILE A 131 -12.04 -7.72 10.38
N GLN A 132 -13.24 -8.07 10.83
CA GLN A 132 -13.49 -9.21 11.69
C GLN A 132 -14.45 -10.22 11.04
N SER A 133 -14.44 -11.46 11.52
CA SER A 133 -15.43 -12.48 11.10
C SER A 133 -16.84 -12.00 11.42
N GLY A 134 -17.74 -12.15 10.48
CA GLY A 134 -19.12 -11.67 10.54
C GLY A 134 -19.37 -10.30 9.94
N ASP A 135 -18.33 -9.50 9.71
CA ASP A 135 -18.45 -8.19 9.05
C ASP A 135 -18.94 -8.34 7.61
N ILE A 136 -19.64 -7.31 7.13
CA ILE A 136 -19.99 -7.14 5.73
C ILE A 136 -19.21 -5.93 5.22
N ILE A 137 -18.35 -6.13 4.23
CA ILE A 137 -17.52 -5.10 3.63
C ILE A 137 -17.89 -4.90 2.16
N LEU A 138 -17.62 -3.72 1.63
CA LEU A 138 -17.80 -3.38 0.22
C LEU A 138 -16.44 -3.39 -0.48
N ILE A 139 -16.26 -4.25 -1.48
CA ILE A 139 -15.03 -4.34 -2.25
C ILE A 139 -15.23 -3.81 -3.65
N GLY A 140 -14.40 -2.85 -4.08
CA GLY A 140 -14.28 -2.38 -5.45
C GLY A 140 -13.35 -3.29 -6.24
N VAL A 141 -13.86 -3.86 -7.32
CA VAL A 141 -13.13 -4.80 -8.18
C VAL A 141 -13.17 -4.33 -9.62
N THR A 142 -12.02 -4.33 -10.27
CA THR A 142 -11.89 -4.05 -11.71
C THR A 142 -11.40 -5.29 -12.45
N THR A 143 -12.18 -5.78 -13.39
CA THR A 143 -11.82 -6.88 -14.28
C THR A 143 -11.38 -6.36 -15.64
N ILE A 144 -10.22 -6.77 -16.13
CA ILE A 144 -9.70 -6.42 -17.45
C ILE A 144 -9.78 -7.63 -18.38
N ASN A 145 -10.74 -7.61 -19.30
CA ASN A 145 -10.89 -8.63 -20.32
C ASN A 145 -10.09 -8.25 -21.57
N LYS A 146 -8.96 -8.93 -21.77
CA LYS A 146 -8.16 -8.77 -22.99
C LYS A 146 -8.65 -9.77 -24.05
N ARG A 147 -9.36 -9.29 -25.07
CA ARG A 147 -9.57 -10.01 -26.32
C ARG A 147 -8.60 -9.47 -27.37
N THR A 148 -8.26 -10.28 -28.36
CA THR A 148 -7.14 -10.11 -29.31
C THR A 148 -6.95 -8.71 -29.93
N ASN A 149 -7.99 -7.87 -29.98
CA ASN A 149 -7.94 -6.51 -30.52
C ASN A 149 -8.68 -5.47 -29.66
N PHE A 150 -9.21 -5.85 -28.48
CA PHE A 150 -9.96 -4.96 -27.62
C PHE A 150 -9.72 -5.29 -26.15
N SER A 151 -9.41 -4.27 -25.35
CA SER A 151 -9.34 -4.38 -23.89
C SER A 151 -10.60 -3.75 -23.32
N GLN A 152 -11.44 -4.54 -22.67
CA GLN A 152 -12.64 -4.05 -22.01
C GLN A 152 -12.41 -4.09 -20.50
N THR A 153 -12.54 -2.94 -19.86
CA THR A 153 -12.42 -2.80 -18.41
C THR A 153 -13.81 -2.67 -17.82
N TYR A 154 -14.08 -3.49 -16.82
CA TYR A 154 -15.35 -3.50 -16.10
C TYR A 154 -15.09 -3.36 -14.59
N SER A 155 -15.65 -2.33 -13.96
CA SER A 155 -15.54 -2.12 -12.52
C SER A 155 -16.90 -2.33 -11.84
N ARG A 156 -16.86 -2.98 -10.66
CA ARG A 156 -18.05 -3.29 -9.87
C ARG A 156 -17.71 -3.18 -8.38
N TYR A 157 -18.73 -2.92 -7.57
CA TYR A 157 -18.66 -3.03 -6.12
C TYR A 157 -19.42 -4.26 -5.66
N ILE A 158 -18.87 -4.97 -4.71
CA ILE A 158 -19.38 -6.25 -4.24
C ILE A 158 -19.42 -6.21 -2.72
N ALA A 159 -20.58 -6.49 -2.13
CA ALA A 159 -20.70 -6.68 -0.68
C ALA A 159 -20.26 -8.11 -0.34
N ILE A 160 -19.29 -8.26 0.54
CA ILE A 160 -18.75 -9.56 0.97
C ILE A 160 -18.95 -9.72 2.47
N LYS A 161 -19.57 -10.81 2.88
CA LYS A 161 -19.61 -11.21 4.28
C LYS A 161 -18.37 -12.05 4.59
N ILE A 162 -17.67 -11.69 5.65
CA ILE A 162 -16.47 -12.39 6.11
C ILE A 162 -16.88 -13.64 6.90
N ASP A 163 -16.38 -14.79 6.49
CA ASP A 163 -16.62 -16.08 7.16
C ASP A 163 -15.87 -16.25 8.50
#